data_d69386d6c0e3af015b81de7935b8a514
#
_entry.id   d69386d6c0e3af015b81de7935b8a514
#
_cell.length_a   1.000
_cell.length_b   1.000
_cell.length_c   1.000
_cell.angle_alpha   90.00
_cell.angle_beta   90.00
_cell.angle_gamma   90.00
#
_symmetry.space_group_name_H-M   'P 1'
#
loop_
_entity.id
_entity.type
_entity.pdbx_description
1 polymer ?
#
loop_
_entity_poly.entity_id
_entity_poly.type
_entity_poly.pdbx_seq_one_letter_code
_entity_poly.pdbx_strand_id
1 'polypeptide(L)'
;MKRLIYLAVLTPMLFVGCSKKQDANKKAAEETINVKTEMATTQEIDRIYEFSSTVDAEVKNYITSAGGTRIEKIMVEVGDRVRKGQQLVKMESTNLATTMAQLENLKVELDRMKALYQSGGVSKQQLDQIQVQYDVAKKSADNLKTNIYLTSPIDGVVTMRNFDNGDVAANQPILQVMKINPVKVKINVAESFYTRVKVGMQVKLRTETFGDEEFVGRISLIYPTIDPATRTFTCEVKVNNAN
;
A
#
# COMPACT_ATOMS: atom_id res chain seq x y z
N MET A 1 44.64 12.16 -65.09
CA MET A 1 45.12 12.19 -66.50
C MET A 1 44.55 13.46 -67.11
N LYS A 2 45.47 14.29 -67.54
CA LYS A 2 45.46 15.14 -68.71
C LYS A 2 44.38 16.23 -68.77
N ARG A 3 44.74 17.38 -68.60
CA ARG A 3 45.38 18.42 -69.49
C ARG A 3 44.32 19.38 -69.98
N LEU A 4 44.47 20.58 -69.72
CA LEU A 4 45.21 21.70 -70.35
C LEU A 4 44.22 22.42 -71.30
N ILE A 5 44.14 23.66 -71.46
CA ILE A 5 45.08 24.74 -71.62
C ILE A 5 44.31 25.91 -72.30
N TYR A 6 44.67 27.14 -71.96
CA TYR A 6 44.80 28.36 -72.74
C TYR A 6 43.54 29.14 -73.19
N LEU A 7 43.47 30.34 -73.36
CA LEU A 7 44.43 31.48 -73.48
C LEU A 7 43.59 32.79 -73.54
N ALA A 8 43.77 33.69 -72.73
CA ALA A 8 44.41 34.98 -72.98
C ALA A 8 43.94 35.77 -74.19
N VAL A 9 43.76 37.01 -74.01
CA VAL A 9 44.09 38.18 -74.81
C VAL A 9 43.13 39.35 -74.45
N LEU A 10 43.50 40.32 -73.76
CA LEU A 10 44.28 41.49 -73.90
C LEU A 10 43.60 42.63 -74.71
N THR A 11 43.38 43.68 -73.96
CA THR A 11 43.66 45.09 -74.19
C THR A 11 42.54 45.99 -74.75
N PRO A 12 42.79 47.30 -74.74
CA PRO A 12 42.31 48.26 -73.76
C PRO A 12 41.64 49.46 -74.42
N MET A 13 41.52 50.51 -73.67
CA MET A 13 41.40 51.94 -74.11
C MET A 13 40.04 52.56 -73.78
N LEU A 14 40.09 53.40 -72.92
CA LEU A 14 40.44 54.85 -72.81
C LEU A 14 39.24 55.78 -72.99
N PHE A 15 39.14 56.63 -71.97
CA PHE A 15 38.69 58.04 -71.94
C PHE A 15 37.20 58.32 -72.10
N VAL A 16 36.59 59.12 -71.34
CA VAL A 16 36.69 60.51 -70.95
C VAL A 16 35.59 60.86 -69.96
N GLY A 17 35.95 61.62 -69.04
CA GLY A 17 35.20 62.17 -67.98
C GLY A 17 34.03 63.07 -68.38
N CYS A 18 33.22 63.24 -67.43
CA CYS A 18 32.53 64.50 -67.15
C CYS A 18 32.04 64.53 -65.70
N SER A 19 32.58 65.43 -64.96
CA SER A 19 32.14 65.83 -63.65
C SER A 19 30.73 66.40 -63.69
N LYS A 20 29.87 65.84 -62.86
CA LYS A 20 28.71 66.56 -62.38
C LYS A 20 28.60 66.30 -60.89
N LYS A 21 28.94 67.33 -60.11
CA LYS A 21 28.53 67.42 -58.74
C LYS A 21 27.00 67.26 -58.68
N GLN A 22 26.58 66.31 -58.02
CA GLN A 22 25.20 66.22 -57.59
C GLN A 22 25.20 65.96 -56.10
N ASP A 23 24.57 66.83 -55.43
CA ASP A 23 24.44 66.93 -54.01
C ASP A 23 23.94 65.62 -53.43
N ALA A 24 24.78 64.99 -52.62
CA ALA A 24 24.40 63.85 -51.80
C ALA A 24 23.68 64.32 -50.55
N ASN A 25 22.45 64.66 -50.69
CA ASN A 25 21.55 64.73 -49.55
C ASN A 25 20.52 63.58 -49.69
N LYS A 26 21.02 62.32 -49.64
CA LYS A 26 20.17 61.13 -49.46
C LYS A 26 20.01 60.96 -47.99
N LYS A 27 18.95 61.57 -47.44
CA LYS A 27 18.37 61.21 -46.14
C LYS A 27 18.28 59.66 -46.10
N ALA A 28 19.14 59.11 -45.28
CA ALA A 28 18.97 57.66 -44.95
C ALA A 28 17.54 57.47 -44.44
N ALA A 29 16.75 56.79 -45.20
CA ALA A 29 15.47 56.34 -44.70
C ALA A 29 15.77 55.43 -43.50
N GLU A 30 15.44 55.87 -42.31
CA GLU A 30 15.40 54.97 -41.14
C GLU A 30 14.48 53.80 -41.49
N GLU A 31 15.06 52.65 -41.72
CA GLU A 31 14.29 51.41 -41.72
C GLU A 31 13.67 51.24 -40.36
N THR A 32 12.41 51.61 -40.22
CA THR A 32 11.64 51.34 -39.04
C THR A 32 11.38 49.84 -38.98
N ILE A 33 12.11 49.15 -38.12
CA ILE A 33 11.86 47.72 -37.81
C ILE A 33 10.56 47.69 -37.01
N ASN A 34 9.52 47.17 -37.64
CA ASN A 34 8.27 46.91 -36.94
C ASN A 34 8.44 45.75 -35.96
N VAL A 35 8.54 46.04 -34.68
CA VAL A 35 8.56 45.05 -33.60
C VAL A 35 7.13 44.88 -33.06
N LYS A 36 6.67 43.66 -33.04
CA LYS A 36 5.42 43.29 -32.41
C LYS A 36 5.72 43.06 -30.93
N THR A 37 5.23 43.91 -30.08
CA THR A 37 5.35 43.73 -28.63
C THR A 37 4.08 43.11 -28.10
N GLU A 38 4.22 42.11 -27.24
CA GLU A 38 3.16 41.51 -26.47
C GLU A 38 3.40 41.76 -24.98
N MET A 39 2.35 42.05 -24.24
CA MET A 39 2.48 42.24 -22.80
C MET A 39 2.77 40.88 -22.16
N ALA A 40 3.84 40.80 -21.37
CA ALA A 40 4.14 39.65 -20.57
C ALA A 40 3.09 39.51 -19.45
N THR A 41 2.35 38.41 -19.46
CA THR A 41 1.40 38.09 -18.40
C THR A 41 2.00 37.01 -17.53
N THR A 42 1.85 37.12 -16.21
CA THR A 42 2.20 36.06 -15.28
C THR A 42 1.07 35.07 -15.21
N GLN A 43 1.33 33.82 -15.58
CA GLN A 43 0.37 32.72 -15.45
C GLN A 43 0.88 31.73 -14.41
N GLU A 44 0.00 31.33 -13.48
CA GLU A 44 0.28 30.23 -12.57
C GLU A 44 0.24 28.92 -13.37
N ILE A 45 1.34 28.17 -13.32
CA ILE A 45 1.47 26.87 -13.97
C ILE A 45 1.63 25.82 -12.88
N ASP A 46 0.66 24.92 -12.79
CA ASP A 46 0.76 23.75 -11.94
C ASP A 46 1.85 22.80 -12.45
N ARG A 47 2.78 22.44 -11.59
CA ARG A 47 3.77 21.41 -11.89
C ARG A 47 3.27 20.08 -11.41
N ILE A 48 2.88 19.23 -12.34
CA ILE A 48 2.44 17.86 -12.09
C ILE A 48 3.67 16.94 -12.17
N TYR A 49 3.83 16.08 -11.18
CA TYR A 49 4.87 15.06 -11.13
C TYR A 49 4.20 13.70 -11.08
N GLU A 50 4.60 12.82 -11.97
CA GLU A 50 4.06 11.46 -12.08
C GLU A 50 5.04 10.45 -11.47
N PHE A 51 4.50 9.50 -10.72
CA PHE A 51 5.26 8.44 -10.07
C PHE A 51 4.57 7.11 -10.30
N SER A 52 5.36 6.09 -10.60
CA SER A 52 4.85 4.72 -10.62
C SER A 52 4.49 4.27 -9.22
N SER A 53 3.41 3.50 -9.10
CA SER A 53 2.87 3.08 -7.82
C SER A 53 2.44 1.61 -7.81
N THR A 54 2.37 1.03 -6.63
CA THR A 54 1.83 -0.31 -6.40
C THR A 54 0.65 -0.23 -5.44
N VAL A 55 -0.47 -0.77 -5.88
CA VAL A 55 -1.68 -0.88 -5.05
C VAL A 55 -1.58 -2.12 -4.17
N ASP A 56 -1.86 -1.96 -2.89
CA ASP A 56 -1.86 -3.04 -1.91
C ASP A 56 -3.08 -2.95 -0.99
N ALA A 57 -3.42 -4.06 -0.33
CA ALA A 57 -4.44 -4.06 0.71
C ALA A 57 -4.01 -3.22 1.93
N GLU A 58 -4.94 -2.59 2.63
CA GLU A 58 -4.63 -1.86 3.87
C GLU A 58 -4.00 -2.78 4.92
N VAL A 59 -4.55 -3.99 5.06
CA VAL A 59 -4.07 -5.03 5.97
C VAL A 59 -4.17 -6.39 5.28
N LYS A 60 -3.14 -7.22 5.46
CA LYS A 60 -3.11 -8.63 5.03
C LYS A 60 -2.90 -9.49 6.26
N ASN A 61 -3.81 -10.41 6.51
CA ASN A 61 -3.68 -11.38 7.59
C ASN A 61 -3.72 -12.80 7.05
N TYR A 62 -2.77 -13.58 7.52
CA TYR A 62 -2.69 -15.00 7.24
C TYR A 62 -3.29 -15.78 8.41
N ILE A 63 -4.23 -16.65 8.12
CA ILE A 63 -4.87 -17.53 9.08
C ILE A 63 -4.10 -18.85 9.07
N THR A 64 -3.40 -19.12 10.17
CA THR A 64 -2.55 -20.31 10.32
C THR A 64 -3.01 -21.13 11.50
N SER A 65 -2.76 -22.45 11.44
CA SER A 65 -2.91 -23.34 12.60
C SER A 65 -1.64 -23.34 13.44
N ALA A 66 -1.79 -23.40 14.76
CA ALA A 66 -0.68 -23.44 15.72
C ALA A 66 -0.01 -24.84 15.83
N GLY A 67 -0.38 -25.79 15.01
CA GLY A 67 0.19 -27.14 15.00
C GLY A 67 -0.27 -27.94 13.79
N GLY A 68 0.39 -29.04 13.48
CA GLY A 68 0.05 -29.94 12.38
C GLY A 68 -1.24 -30.73 12.61
N THR A 69 -2.36 -30.02 12.77
CA THR A 69 -3.69 -30.63 12.96
C THR A 69 -4.44 -30.68 11.63
N ARG A 70 -5.36 -31.65 11.54
CA ARG A 70 -6.23 -31.80 10.37
C ARG A 70 -7.31 -30.76 10.37
N ILE A 71 -7.61 -30.23 9.18
CA ILE A 71 -8.74 -29.32 8.94
C ILE A 71 -10.02 -30.15 8.89
N GLU A 72 -10.93 -29.93 9.85
CA GLU A 72 -12.26 -30.58 9.84
C GLU A 72 -13.14 -29.91 8.77
N LYS A 73 -13.21 -28.58 8.78
CA LYS A 73 -14.03 -27.81 7.84
C LYS A 73 -13.55 -26.39 7.63
N ILE A 74 -13.51 -25.97 6.38
CA ILE A 74 -13.38 -24.57 5.96
C ILE A 74 -14.79 -24.06 5.61
N MET A 75 -15.17 -22.90 6.14
CA MET A 75 -16.52 -22.35 6.07
C MET A 75 -16.67 -21.22 5.08
N VAL A 76 -15.58 -20.85 4.41
CA VAL A 76 -15.50 -19.71 3.49
C VAL A 76 -14.72 -20.07 2.24
N GLU A 77 -15.04 -19.38 1.14
CA GLU A 77 -14.35 -19.52 -0.13
C GLU A 77 -13.61 -18.22 -0.50
N VAL A 78 -12.73 -18.31 -1.51
CA VAL A 78 -12.03 -17.14 -2.07
C VAL A 78 -13.08 -16.20 -2.69
N GLY A 79 -13.01 -14.94 -2.31
CA GLY A 79 -13.98 -13.91 -2.70
C GLY A 79 -15.01 -13.58 -1.62
N ASP A 80 -15.17 -14.42 -0.60
CA ASP A 80 -16.12 -14.17 0.47
C ASP A 80 -15.73 -12.96 1.33
N ARG A 81 -16.72 -12.15 1.69
CA ARG A 81 -16.58 -11.08 2.67
C ARG A 81 -16.76 -11.62 4.07
N VAL A 82 -15.81 -11.38 4.94
CA VAL A 82 -15.79 -11.84 6.33
C VAL A 82 -15.70 -10.68 7.31
N ARG A 83 -16.26 -10.90 8.52
CA ARG A 83 -16.21 -9.94 9.62
C ARG A 83 -15.16 -10.37 10.65
N LYS A 84 -14.64 -9.38 11.36
CA LYS A 84 -13.77 -9.63 12.52
C LYS A 84 -14.48 -10.54 13.53
N GLY A 85 -13.79 -11.62 13.97
CA GLY A 85 -14.34 -12.62 14.87
C GLY A 85 -15.19 -13.70 14.19
N GLN A 86 -15.49 -13.58 12.90
CA GLN A 86 -16.19 -14.63 12.15
C GLN A 86 -15.33 -15.89 12.08
N GLN A 87 -15.91 -17.04 12.38
CA GLN A 87 -15.26 -18.34 12.27
C GLN A 87 -15.07 -18.69 10.80
N LEU A 88 -13.82 -19.02 10.45
CA LEU A 88 -13.41 -19.32 9.08
C LEU A 88 -13.07 -20.79 8.89
N VAL A 89 -12.37 -21.38 9.88
CA VAL A 89 -11.90 -22.76 9.83
C VAL A 89 -12.18 -23.45 11.16
N LYS A 90 -12.58 -24.70 11.09
CA LYS A 90 -12.66 -25.61 12.22
C LYS A 90 -11.58 -26.67 12.05
N MET A 91 -10.68 -26.75 13.02
CA MET A 91 -9.64 -27.79 13.10
C MET A 91 -10.17 -29.01 13.85
N GLU A 92 -9.69 -30.19 13.50
CA GLU A 92 -9.97 -31.39 14.23
C GLU A 92 -9.44 -31.31 15.67
N SER A 93 -10.28 -31.74 16.64
CA SER A 93 -9.90 -31.75 18.04
C SER A 93 -10.37 -33.04 18.72
N THR A 94 -9.43 -33.88 19.03
CA THR A 94 -9.68 -35.10 19.82
C THR A 94 -9.83 -34.85 21.32
N ASN A 95 -9.30 -33.70 21.81
CA ASN A 95 -9.18 -33.46 23.27
C ASN A 95 -10.12 -32.36 23.80
N LEU A 96 -10.86 -31.65 22.95
CA LEU A 96 -11.70 -30.52 23.40
C LEU A 96 -12.77 -30.97 24.40
N ALA A 97 -13.49 -32.04 24.09
CA ALA A 97 -14.56 -32.53 24.94
C ALA A 97 -14.05 -32.92 26.33
N THR A 98 -12.92 -33.63 26.41
CA THR A 98 -12.27 -34.01 27.65
C THR A 98 -11.81 -32.80 28.47
N THR A 99 -11.15 -31.84 27.83
CA THR A 99 -10.70 -30.61 28.50
C THR A 99 -11.89 -29.79 29.02
N MET A 100 -12.97 -29.70 28.26
CA MET A 100 -14.18 -29.01 28.71
C MET A 100 -14.85 -29.68 29.88
N ALA A 101 -14.90 -31.02 29.89
CA ALA A 101 -15.44 -31.78 31.04
C ALA A 101 -14.60 -31.57 32.31
N GLN A 102 -13.26 -31.57 32.18
CA GLN A 102 -12.36 -31.25 33.30
C GLN A 102 -12.57 -29.82 33.83
N LEU A 103 -12.72 -28.86 32.96
CA LEU A 103 -12.97 -27.45 33.33
C LEU A 103 -14.30 -27.33 34.10
N GLU A 104 -15.38 -28.00 33.63
CA GLU A 104 -16.68 -27.98 34.28
C GLU A 104 -16.62 -28.61 35.67
N ASN A 105 -15.94 -29.75 35.84
CA ASN A 105 -15.71 -30.36 37.13
C ASN A 105 -14.98 -29.43 38.12
N LEU A 106 -13.92 -28.74 37.66
CA LEU A 106 -13.21 -27.79 38.49
C LEU A 106 -14.06 -26.55 38.84
N LYS A 107 -14.96 -26.15 37.96
CA LYS A 107 -15.91 -25.06 38.23
C LYS A 107 -16.88 -25.44 39.33
N VAL A 108 -17.48 -26.61 39.27
CA VAL A 108 -18.39 -27.13 40.30
C VAL A 108 -17.66 -27.20 41.65
N GLU A 109 -16.42 -27.73 41.66
CA GLU A 109 -15.61 -27.79 42.89
C GLU A 109 -15.28 -26.41 43.46
N LEU A 110 -14.91 -25.47 42.61
CA LEU A 110 -14.67 -24.09 43.00
C LEU A 110 -15.90 -23.42 43.63
N ASP A 111 -17.07 -23.60 43.01
CA ASP A 111 -18.33 -23.04 43.53
C ASP A 111 -18.70 -23.67 44.89
N ARG A 112 -18.45 -25.01 45.06
CA ARG A 112 -18.59 -25.66 46.38
C ARG A 112 -17.64 -25.12 47.41
N MET A 113 -16.34 -24.94 47.07
CA MET A 113 -15.35 -24.38 48.01
C MET A 113 -15.65 -22.94 48.40
N LYS A 114 -16.18 -22.12 47.47
CA LYS A 114 -16.65 -20.77 47.79
C LYS A 114 -17.76 -20.74 48.81
N ALA A 115 -18.76 -21.64 48.66
CA ALA A 115 -19.87 -21.77 49.61
C ALA A 115 -19.40 -22.25 50.99
N LEU A 116 -18.49 -23.23 51.03
CA LEU A 116 -17.90 -23.72 52.29
C LEU A 116 -17.05 -22.65 52.98
N TYR A 117 -16.29 -21.85 52.25
CA TYR A 117 -15.50 -20.75 52.78
C TYR A 117 -16.40 -19.67 53.42
N GLN A 118 -17.51 -19.32 52.77
CA GLN A 118 -18.50 -18.38 53.33
C GLN A 118 -19.12 -18.87 54.63
N SER A 119 -19.28 -20.19 54.82
CA SER A 119 -19.77 -20.79 56.08
C SER A 119 -18.66 -21.10 57.10
N GLY A 120 -17.39 -20.78 56.79
CA GLY A 120 -16.27 -21.08 57.67
C GLY A 120 -15.78 -22.52 57.64
N GLY A 121 -16.25 -23.35 56.69
CA GLY A 121 -15.93 -24.76 56.59
C GLY A 121 -14.59 -25.13 55.98
N VAL A 122 -13.95 -24.17 55.30
CA VAL A 122 -12.62 -24.35 54.67
C VAL A 122 -11.76 -23.14 54.86
N SER A 123 -10.42 -23.34 54.78
CA SER A 123 -9.46 -22.21 54.87
C SER A 123 -9.40 -21.43 53.57
N LYS A 124 -8.96 -20.16 53.66
CA LYS A 124 -8.67 -19.34 52.46
C LYS A 124 -7.66 -20.02 51.55
N GLN A 125 -6.64 -20.63 52.11
CA GLN A 125 -5.61 -21.35 51.33
C GLN A 125 -6.19 -22.45 50.46
N GLN A 126 -7.16 -23.21 50.99
CA GLN A 126 -7.84 -24.27 50.21
C GLN A 126 -8.69 -23.69 49.09
N LEU A 127 -9.42 -22.60 49.33
CA LEU A 127 -10.17 -21.93 48.27
C LEU A 127 -9.24 -21.36 47.21
N ASP A 128 -8.15 -20.67 47.58
CA ASP A 128 -7.20 -20.12 46.62
C ASP A 128 -6.52 -21.19 45.75
N GLN A 129 -6.25 -22.35 46.33
CA GLN A 129 -5.68 -23.49 45.61
C GLN A 129 -6.61 -24.01 44.48
N ILE A 130 -7.90 -24.18 44.77
CA ILE A 130 -8.90 -24.62 43.76
C ILE A 130 -9.13 -23.47 42.74
N GLN A 131 -9.13 -22.21 43.15
CA GLN A 131 -9.25 -21.08 42.23
C GLN A 131 -8.10 -21.09 41.19
N VAL A 132 -6.87 -21.28 41.62
CA VAL A 132 -5.71 -21.36 40.73
C VAL A 132 -5.83 -22.52 39.75
N GLN A 133 -6.26 -23.71 40.24
CA GLN A 133 -6.44 -24.87 39.37
C GLN A 133 -7.51 -24.60 38.30
N TYR A 134 -8.64 -23.99 38.68
CA TYR A 134 -9.69 -23.60 37.74
C TYR A 134 -9.17 -22.59 36.70
N ASP A 135 -8.45 -21.58 37.14
CA ASP A 135 -7.93 -20.52 36.24
C ASP A 135 -6.93 -21.08 35.21
N VAL A 136 -6.05 -22.00 35.63
CA VAL A 136 -5.12 -22.71 34.75
C VAL A 136 -5.87 -23.58 33.75
N ALA A 137 -6.87 -24.39 34.21
CA ALA A 137 -7.65 -25.23 33.33
C ALA A 137 -8.49 -24.41 32.35
N LYS A 138 -9.06 -23.29 32.80
CA LYS A 138 -9.80 -22.35 31.96
C LYS A 138 -8.91 -21.79 30.85
N LYS A 139 -7.72 -21.30 31.20
CA LYS A 139 -6.76 -20.76 30.22
C LYS A 139 -6.33 -21.82 29.19
N SER A 140 -6.13 -23.06 29.63
CA SER A 140 -5.82 -24.18 28.75
C SER A 140 -6.97 -24.47 27.77
N ALA A 141 -8.23 -24.50 28.26
CA ALA A 141 -9.42 -24.71 27.44
C ALA A 141 -9.63 -23.57 26.43
N ASP A 142 -9.41 -22.31 26.84
CA ASP A 142 -9.55 -21.15 25.97
C ASP A 142 -8.47 -21.15 24.86
N ASN A 143 -7.23 -21.49 25.18
CA ASN A 143 -6.17 -21.67 24.20
C ASN A 143 -6.50 -22.77 23.19
N LEU A 144 -7.02 -23.91 23.67
CA LEU A 144 -7.41 -25.02 22.82
C LEU A 144 -8.55 -24.61 21.87
N LYS A 145 -9.57 -23.92 22.37
CA LYS A 145 -10.66 -23.37 21.54
C LYS A 145 -10.16 -22.43 20.46
N THR A 146 -9.23 -21.52 20.79
CA THR A 146 -8.65 -20.59 19.85
C THR A 146 -7.88 -21.30 18.72
N ASN A 147 -7.23 -22.42 19.04
CA ASN A 147 -6.50 -23.23 18.06
C ASN A 147 -7.42 -24.09 17.19
N ILE A 148 -8.62 -24.42 17.68
CA ILE A 148 -9.60 -25.23 16.95
C ILE A 148 -10.48 -24.35 16.05
N TYR A 149 -10.95 -23.22 16.56
CA TYR A 149 -11.83 -22.31 15.84
C TYR A 149 -11.04 -21.09 15.37
N LEU A 150 -10.50 -21.18 14.15
CA LEU A 150 -9.75 -20.06 13.57
C LEU A 150 -10.74 -19.01 13.07
N THR A 151 -10.56 -17.78 13.55
CA THR A 151 -11.45 -16.67 13.25
C THR A 151 -10.71 -15.57 12.48
N SER A 152 -11.47 -14.74 11.77
CA SER A 152 -10.88 -13.56 11.12
C SER A 152 -10.50 -12.49 12.16
N PRO A 153 -9.26 -11.99 12.16
CA PRO A 153 -8.84 -10.88 13.02
C PRO A 153 -9.33 -9.52 12.53
N ILE A 154 -9.78 -9.42 11.28
CA ILE A 154 -10.20 -8.18 10.61
C ILE A 154 -11.49 -8.39 9.81
N ASP A 155 -12.15 -7.27 9.50
CA ASP A 155 -13.14 -7.23 8.42
C ASP A 155 -12.41 -7.21 7.08
N GLY A 156 -12.82 -8.03 6.11
CA GLY A 156 -12.13 -8.10 4.83
C GLY A 156 -12.71 -9.11 3.86
N VAL A 157 -11.90 -9.47 2.88
CA VAL A 157 -12.22 -10.47 1.85
C VAL A 157 -11.19 -11.59 1.89
N VAL A 158 -11.64 -12.81 1.72
CA VAL A 158 -10.76 -13.99 1.59
C VAL A 158 -10.12 -13.96 0.20
N THR A 159 -8.81 -13.86 0.15
CA THR A 159 -8.07 -13.73 -1.12
C THR A 159 -7.24 -14.96 -1.49
N MET A 160 -7.04 -15.86 -0.53
CA MET A 160 -6.28 -17.08 -0.76
C MET A 160 -6.81 -18.21 0.12
N ARG A 161 -6.86 -19.42 -0.44
CA ARG A 161 -7.15 -20.68 0.23
C ARG A 161 -6.17 -21.73 -0.28
N ASN A 162 -5.34 -22.26 0.61
CA ASN A 162 -4.25 -23.17 0.25
C ASN A 162 -4.55 -24.64 0.60
N PHE A 163 -5.58 -24.90 1.36
CA PHE A 163 -5.92 -26.22 1.87
C PHE A 163 -7.39 -26.54 1.67
N ASP A 164 -7.69 -27.83 1.66
CA ASP A 164 -9.05 -28.36 1.62
C ASP A 164 -9.45 -29.05 2.94
N ASN A 165 -10.74 -29.38 3.05
CA ASN A 165 -11.24 -30.14 4.17
C ASN A 165 -10.58 -31.52 4.22
N GLY A 166 -10.07 -31.90 5.36
CA GLY A 166 -9.34 -33.16 5.56
C GLY A 166 -7.83 -33.06 5.44
N ASP A 167 -7.29 -31.95 4.92
CA ASP A 167 -5.85 -31.70 4.85
C ASP A 167 -5.24 -31.45 6.22
N VAL A 168 -3.93 -31.68 6.34
CA VAL A 168 -3.16 -31.36 7.53
C VAL A 168 -2.38 -30.06 7.29
N ALA A 169 -2.79 -29.01 7.99
CA ALA A 169 -2.13 -27.73 7.91
C ALA A 169 -0.97 -27.64 8.91
N ALA A 170 0.26 -27.73 8.41
CA ALA A 170 1.47 -27.62 9.22
C ALA A 170 2.24 -26.36 8.79
N ASN A 171 2.27 -25.34 9.68
CA ASN A 171 3.12 -24.12 9.54
C ASN A 171 2.92 -23.30 8.25
N GLN A 172 1.86 -23.55 7.50
CA GLN A 172 1.51 -22.77 6.31
C GLN A 172 0.16 -22.06 6.53
N PRO A 173 -0.04 -20.90 5.89
CA PRO A 173 -1.31 -20.21 5.97
C PRO A 173 -2.41 -21.00 5.25
N ILE A 174 -3.50 -21.25 5.96
CA ILE A 174 -4.70 -21.93 5.42
C ILE A 174 -5.47 -20.95 4.53
N LEU A 175 -5.72 -19.77 5.05
CA LEU A 175 -6.43 -18.69 4.35
C LEU A 175 -5.66 -17.38 4.46
N GLN A 176 -5.92 -16.48 3.51
CA GLN A 176 -5.54 -15.09 3.63
C GLN A 176 -6.78 -14.20 3.61
N VAL A 177 -6.87 -13.28 4.56
CA VAL A 177 -7.92 -12.26 4.60
C VAL A 177 -7.27 -10.89 4.41
N MET A 178 -7.79 -10.13 3.46
CA MET A 178 -7.30 -8.80 3.16
C MET A 178 -8.38 -7.75 3.40
N LYS A 179 -7.99 -6.65 4.03
CA LYS A 179 -8.83 -5.44 4.07
C LYS A 179 -8.52 -4.61 2.83
N ILE A 180 -9.47 -4.59 1.91
CA ILE A 180 -9.33 -3.93 0.59
C ILE A 180 -10.02 -2.57 0.52
N ASN A 181 -10.63 -2.10 1.60
CA ASN A 181 -11.21 -0.77 1.72
C ASN A 181 -10.87 -0.15 3.07
N PRO A 182 -10.12 0.98 3.08
CA PRO A 182 -9.41 1.59 1.94
C PRO A 182 -8.27 0.68 1.42
N VAL A 183 -7.78 0.97 0.21
CA VAL A 183 -6.51 0.38 -0.29
C VAL A 183 -5.35 1.31 0.02
N LYS A 184 -4.16 0.74 0.09
CA LYS A 184 -2.89 1.46 0.20
C LYS A 184 -2.21 1.50 -1.15
N VAL A 185 -1.74 2.66 -1.55
CA VAL A 185 -0.90 2.82 -2.72
C VAL A 185 0.47 3.29 -2.26
N LYS A 186 1.50 2.51 -2.57
CA LYS A 186 2.88 2.86 -2.29
C LYS A 186 3.49 3.56 -3.49
N ILE A 187 4.02 4.75 -3.27
CA ILE A 187 4.73 5.53 -4.27
C ILE A 187 6.16 5.77 -3.80
N ASN A 188 7.11 5.66 -4.72
CA ASN A 188 8.51 5.98 -4.46
C ASN A 188 8.80 7.36 -5.04
N VAL A 189 9.08 8.31 -4.15
CA VAL A 189 9.27 9.72 -4.48
C VAL A 189 10.75 10.06 -4.36
N ALA A 190 11.31 10.79 -5.33
CA ALA A 190 12.71 11.19 -5.30
C ALA A 190 13.02 12.07 -4.08
N GLU A 191 14.21 11.89 -3.51
CA GLU A 191 14.71 12.61 -2.32
C GLU A 191 14.55 14.13 -2.43
N SER A 192 14.75 14.71 -3.62
CA SER A 192 14.62 16.15 -3.88
C SER A 192 13.23 16.73 -3.53
N PHE A 193 12.22 15.89 -3.40
CA PHE A 193 10.86 16.27 -3.00
C PHE A 193 10.56 16.11 -1.52
N TYR A 194 11.50 15.58 -0.72
CA TYR A 194 11.26 15.25 0.68
C TYR A 194 10.69 16.40 1.51
N THR A 195 11.20 17.61 1.30
CA THR A 195 10.74 18.81 2.02
C THR A 195 9.39 19.35 1.54
N ARG A 196 8.98 18.97 0.33
CA ARG A 196 7.74 19.44 -0.30
C ARG A 196 6.56 18.54 -0.02
N VAL A 197 6.80 17.23 0.11
CA VAL A 197 5.75 16.24 0.36
C VAL A 197 5.36 16.27 1.83
N LYS A 198 4.05 16.31 2.11
CA LYS A 198 3.51 16.33 3.48
C LYS A 198 2.36 15.33 3.61
N VAL A 199 2.23 14.77 4.81
CA VAL A 199 1.05 13.97 5.18
C VAL A 199 -0.22 14.81 5.02
N GLY A 200 -1.27 14.20 4.46
CA GLY A 200 -2.53 14.86 4.14
C GLY A 200 -2.62 15.44 2.73
N MET A 201 -1.50 15.55 2.00
CA MET A 201 -1.54 15.98 0.59
C MET A 201 -2.42 15.07 -0.25
N GLN A 202 -3.17 15.69 -1.15
CA GLN A 202 -4.02 15.00 -2.10
C GLN A 202 -3.20 14.52 -3.30
N VAL A 203 -3.46 13.30 -3.74
CA VAL A 203 -2.79 12.66 -4.87
C VAL A 203 -3.87 12.12 -5.80
N LYS A 204 -3.71 12.33 -7.09
CA LYS A 204 -4.54 11.74 -8.14
C LYS A 204 -3.85 10.48 -8.64
N LEU A 205 -4.63 9.42 -8.77
CA LEU A 205 -4.15 8.12 -9.26
C LEU A 205 -4.94 7.77 -10.52
N ARG A 206 -4.24 7.22 -11.50
CA ARG A 206 -4.80 6.63 -12.71
C ARG A 206 -4.32 5.21 -12.85
N THR A 207 -5.11 4.36 -13.42
CA THR A 207 -4.73 2.96 -13.71
C THR A 207 -5.24 2.58 -15.09
N GLU A 208 -4.43 1.84 -15.82
CA GLU A 208 -4.78 1.38 -17.17
C GLU A 208 -6.07 0.56 -17.20
N THR A 209 -6.39 -0.14 -16.10
CA THR A 209 -7.59 -0.98 -15.98
C THR A 209 -8.89 -0.17 -16.06
N PHE A 210 -8.88 1.07 -15.56
CA PHE A 210 -10.06 1.94 -15.51
C PHE A 210 -9.98 3.12 -16.48
N GLY A 211 -9.03 3.08 -17.43
CA GLY A 211 -8.86 4.11 -18.45
C GLY A 211 -8.59 5.51 -17.86
N ASP A 212 -9.41 6.49 -18.24
CA ASP A 212 -9.25 7.89 -17.83
C ASP A 212 -9.85 8.22 -16.45
N GLU A 213 -10.34 7.23 -15.71
CA GLU A 213 -10.91 7.46 -14.37
C GLU A 213 -9.81 7.86 -13.38
N GLU A 214 -10.01 9.00 -12.70
CA GLU A 214 -9.10 9.52 -11.68
C GLU A 214 -9.60 9.15 -10.27
N PHE A 215 -8.77 8.45 -9.54
CA PHE A 215 -9.01 8.17 -8.13
C PHE A 215 -8.25 9.18 -7.27
N VAL A 216 -8.91 9.68 -6.24
CA VAL A 216 -8.30 10.64 -5.32
C VAL A 216 -7.91 9.95 -4.04
N GLY A 217 -6.62 10.06 -3.70
CA GLY A 217 -6.07 9.57 -2.45
C GLY A 217 -5.45 10.68 -1.61
N ARG A 218 -5.08 10.34 -0.38
CA ARG A 218 -4.33 11.24 0.52
C ARG A 218 -3.10 10.53 1.08
N ILE A 219 -1.97 11.23 1.11
CA ILE A 219 -0.75 10.73 1.75
C ILE A 219 -1.05 10.52 3.23
N SER A 220 -0.95 9.28 3.69
CA SER A 220 -1.20 8.87 5.07
C SER A 220 0.07 8.69 5.86
N LEU A 221 1.17 8.32 5.19
CA LEU A 221 2.46 8.07 5.82
C LEU A 221 3.60 8.42 4.86
N ILE A 222 4.66 9.00 5.40
CA ILE A 222 5.93 9.21 4.71
C ILE A 222 6.97 8.40 5.50
N TYR A 223 7.65 7.47 4.83
CA TYR A 223 8.71 6.70 5.47
C TYR A 223 9.94 7.60 5.71
N PRO A 224 10.54 7.54 6.90
CA PRO A 224 11.68 8.38 7.25
C PRO A 224 13.01 7.88 6.65
N THR A 225 12.97 6.77 5.92
CA THR A 225 14.15 6.15 5.30
C THR A 225 14.20 6.42 3.81
N ILE A 226 15.40 6.70 3.32
CA ILE A 226 15.70 6.85 1.88
C ILE A 226 16.41 5.59 1.43
N ASP A 227 15.96 4.99 0.34
CA ASP A 227 16.65 3.90 -0.32
C ASP A 227 17.89 4.45 -1.02
N PRO A 228 19.10 4.04 -0.63
CA PRO A 228 20.34 4.58 -1.20
C PRO A 228 20.57 4.16 -2.65
N ALA A 229 20.00 3.04 -3.09
CA ALA A 229 20.15 2.54 -4.46
C ALA A 229 19.33 3.35 -5.46
N THR A 230 18.10 3.71 -5.08
CA THR A 230 17.17 4.45 -5.94
C THR A 230 17.09 5.95 -5.61
N ARG A 231 17.64 6.37 -4.48
CA ARG A 231 17.52 7.74 -3.93
C ARG A 231 16.06 8.20 -3.83
N THR A 232 15.21 7.30 -3.39
CA THR A 232 13.78 7.56 -3.20
C THR A 232 13.36 7.28 -1.76
N PHE A 233 12.30 7.95 -1.32
CA PHE A 233 11.59 7.61 -0.10
C PHE A 233 10.18 7.14 -0.45
N THR A 234 9.65 6.23 0.35
CA THR A 234 8.32 5.67 0.12
C THR A 234 7.26 6.52 0.82
N CYS A 235 6.17 6.80 0.13
CA CYS A 235 4.95 7.35 0.71
C CYS A 235 3.81 6.35 0.58
N GLU A 236 2.96 6.26 1.61
CA GLU A 236 1.69 5.53 1.53
C GLU A 236 0.55 6.51 1.29
N VAL A 237 -0.24 6.24 0.28
CA VAL A 237 -1.45 6.97 -0.06
C VAL A 237 -2.65 6.07 0.25
N LYS A 238 -3.62 6.57 1.00
CA LYS A 238 -4.90 5.87 1.22
C LYS A 238 -5.89 6.30 0.17
N VAL A 239 -6.52 5.32 -0.47
CA VAL A 239 -7.54 5.50 -1.48
C VAL A 239 -8.78 4.73 -1.08
N ASN A 240 -9.92 5.39 -1.13
CA ASN A 240 -11.20 4.73 -0.85
C ASN A 240 -11.55 3.78 -2.00
N ASN A 241 -11.92 2.55 -1.67
CA ASN A 241 -12.27 1.50 -2.63
C ASN A 241 -13.65 0.92 -2.25
N ALA A 242 -14.67 1.78 -2.32
CA ALA A 242 -16.02 1.45 -1.85
C ALA A 242 -16.90 0.73 -2.90
N ASN A 243 -16.40 0.53 -4.13
CA ASN A 243 -17.15 -0.08 -5.25
C ASN A 243 -16.98 -1.58 -5.29
#